data_8554b0a62e968a5aa478b013ff0eeb0e
#
_entry.id   8554b0a62e968a5aa478b013ff0eeb0e
#
_cell.length_a   1.000
_cell.length_b   1.000
_cell.length_c   1.000
_cell.angle_alpha   90.00
_cell.angle_beta   90.00
_cell.angle_gamma   90.00
#
_symmetry.space_group_name_H-M   'P 1'
#
loop_
_entity.id
_entity.type
_entity.pdbx_description
1 polymer ?
#
loop_
_entity_poly.entity_id
_entity_poly.type
_entity_poly.pdbx_seq_one_letter_code
_entity_poly.pdbx_strand_id
1 'polypeptide(L)'
;KKGSYTALIGHTGSGKSTLLQHLNGLLQPTEGKVTVGDIVVSSTSKQKEIKPVRKKVGVVFQFPESQLFEETVLKDVAFGPQNFGIPKEKAEKIAAEKLEMVGLADEFWEKSPFELSGGQMRRVAIAGILAMEPEVLVLDEPTAGLDPKARIEMMQLFESIHKSGQTVVLVTHLMDDVADYANYVYLLEKGYIISCGTPSDVFQEVDFLKAHELGVPKATHFADQLQKTGAVTFEKLPITRAELVT
;
A
#
# COMPACT_ATOMS: atom_id res chain seq x y z
N LYS A 1 -5.67 -9.29 -8.60
CA LYS A 1 -4.98 -10.19 -9.55
C LYS A 1 -3.48 -10.15 -9.26
N LYS A 2 -2.76 -11.25 -9.51
CA LYS A 2 -1.30 -11.27 -9.38
C LYS A 2 -0.68 -10.22 -10.33
N GLY A 3 0.28 -9.44 -9.83
CA GLY A 3 0.92 -8.38 -10.59
C GLY A 3 0.04 -7.14 -10.83
N SER A 4 -1.08 -6.96 -10.10
CA SER A 4 -1.87 -5.73 -10.20
C SER A 4 -1.49 -4.71 -9.12
N TYR A 5 -1.73 -3.44 -9.41
CA TYR A 5 -1.77 -2.36 -8.43
C TYR A 5 -3.24 -2.05 -8.15
N THR A 6 -3.72 -2.49 -7.00
CA THR A 6 -5.15 -2.39 -6.64
C THR A 6 -5.34 -1.38 -5.52
N ALA A 7 -6.23 -0.41 -5.70
CA ALA A 7 -6.60 0.52 -4.65
C ALA A 7 -7.85 0.04 -3.90
N LEU A 8 -7.86 0.24 -2.59
CA LEU A 8 -9.00 0.07 -1.70
C LEU A 8 -9.34 1.43 -1.10
N ILE A 9 -10.44 2.00 -1.51
CA ILE A 9 -10.91 3.32 -1.07
C ILE A 9 -12.21 3.20 -0.25
N GLY A 10 -12.51 4.21 0.53
CA GLY A 10 -13.71 4.28 1.39
C GLY A 10 -13.49 5.30 2.49
N HIS A 11 -14.58 5.81 3.07
CA HIS A 11 -14.50 6.76 4.19
C HIS A 11 -13.89 6.11 5.46
N THR A 12 -13.56 6.92 6.45
CA THR A 12 -13.09 6.43 7.76
C THR A 12 -14.18 5.55 8.40
N GLY A 13 -13.78 4.38 8.92
CA GLY A 13 -14.72 3.40 9.48
C GLY A 13 -15.39 2.47 8.46
N SER A 14 -15.08 2.56 7.16
CA SER A 14 -15.66 1.66 6.14
C SER A 14 -15.20 0.20 6.24
N GLY A 15 -14.17 -0.10 7.06
CA GLY A 15 -13.67 -1.46 7.29
C GLY A 15 -12.36 -1.79 6.56
N LYS A 16 -11.69 -0.82 5.88
CA LYS A 16 -10.45 -1.06 5.13
C LYS A 16 -9.33 -1.68 5.98
N SER A 17 -8.99 -1.06 7.11
CA SER A 17 -7.93 -1.57 8.00
C SER A 17 -8.28 -2.95 8.58
N THR A 18 -9.55 -3.20 8.86
CA THR A 18 -10.03 -4.54 9.29
C THR A 18 -9.79 -5.57 8.18
N LEU A 19 -10.14 -5.24 6.94
CA LEU A 19 -9.90 -6.11 5.79
C LEU A 19 -8.40 -6.39 5.61
N LEU A 20 -7.54 -5.36 5.72
CA LEU A 20 -6.08 -5.54 5.64
C LEU A 20 -5.54 -6.49 6.70
N GLN A 21 -6.03 -6.36 7.94
CA GLN A 21 -5.61 -7.23 9.04
C GLN A 21 -6.07 -8.69 8.85
N HIS A 22 -7.16 -8.91 8.14
CA HIS A 22 -7.56 -10.26 7.72
C HIS A 22 -6.66 -10.80 6.60
N LEU A 23 -6.25 -9.97 5.63
CA LEU A 23 -5.41 -10.40 4.52
C LEU A 23 -4.03 -10.88 4.95
N ASN A 24 -3.44 -10.33 6.02
CA ASN A 24 -2.14 -10.76 6.55
C ASN A 24 -2.24 -11.68 7.76
N GLY A 25 -3.46 -12.10 8.15
CA GLY A 25 -3.69 -13.00 9.28
C GLY A 25 -3.40 -12.39 10.66
N LEU A 26 -3.46 -11.06 10.81
CA LEU A 26 -3.48 -10.40 12.12
C LEU A 26 -4.83 -10.58 12.81
N LEU A 27 -5.91 -10.53 12.03
CA LEU A 27 -7.24 -10.90 12.48
C LEU A 27 -7.70 -12.19 11.81
N GLN A 28 -8.44 -13.00 12.56
CA GLN A 28 -9.14 -14.16 12.05
C GLN A 28 -10.60 -13.80 11.81
N PRO A 29 -11.24 -14.30 10.73
CA PRO A 29 -12.65 -14.08 10.51
C PRO A 29 -13.47 -14.82 11.58
N THR A 30 -14.53 -14.20 12.09
CA THR A 30 -15.49 -14.85 12.99
C THR A 30 -16.35 -15.86 12.23
N GLU A 31 -16.69 -15.53 11.00
CA GLU A 31 -17.42 -16.38 10.05
C GLU A 31 -16.76 -16.32 8.67
N GLY A 32 -16.94 -17.37 7.87
CA GLY A 32 -16.33 -17.45 6.55
C GLY A 32 -14.84 -17.80 6.59
N LYS A 33 -14.12 -17.41 5.54
CA LYS A 33 -12.69 -17.72 5.39
C LYS A 33 -11.97 -16.65 4.56
N VAL A 34 -10.68 -16.50 4.81
CA VAL A 34 -9.73 -15.73 3.98
C VAL A 34 -8.80 -16.71 3.31
N THR A 35 -8.63 -16.59 1.99
CA THR A 35 -7.73 -17.45 1.21
C THR A 35 -6.59 -16.59 0.64
N VAL A 36 -5.35 -16.98 0.96
CA VAL A 36 -4.13 -16.35 0.47
C VAL A 36 -3.28 -17.40 -0.23
N GLY A 37 -3.33 -17.42 -1.54
CA GLY A 37 -2.74 -18.49 -2.34
C GLY A 37 -3.41 -19.83 -2.00
N ASP A 38 -2.63 -20.76 -1.48
CA ASP A 38 -3.03 -22.10 -1.03
C ASP A 38 -3.42 -22.16 0.46
N ILE A 39 -3.25 -21.07 1.19
CA ILE A 39 -3.52 -21.02 2.63
C ILE A 39 -4.94 -20.51 2.88
N VAL A 40 -5.69 -21.24 3.70
CA VAL A 40 -7.04 -20.85 4.13
C VAL A 40 -7.01 -20.53 5.63
N VAL A 41 -7.45 -19.33 5.98
CA VAL A 41 -7.60 -18.86 7.36
C VAL A 41 -9.09 -18.78 7.71
N SER A 42 -9.47 -19.41 8.80
CA SER A 42 -10.83 -19.41 9.35
C SER A 42 -10.80 -19.08 10.85
N SER A 43 -11.96 -19.02 11.49
CA SER A 43 -12.09 -18.82 12.94
C SER A 43 -11.41 -19.89 13.80
N THR A 44 -11.16 -21.07 13.22
CA THR A 44 -10.53 -22.22 13.92
C THR A 44 -9.06 -22.41 13.59
N SER A 45 -8.50 -21.61 12.69
CA SER A 45 -7.10 -21.71 12.28
C SER A 45 -6.13 -21.44 13.44
N LYS A 46 -5.09 -22.27 13.55
CA LYS A 46 -4.07 -22.13 14.59
C LYS A 46 -2.97 -21.16 14.14
N GLN A 47 -2.27 -20.52 15.07
CA GLN A 47 -1.19 -19.57 14.77
C GLN A 47 -0.09 -20.15 13.86
N LYS A 48 0.20 -21.45 13.94
CA LYS A 48 1.16 -22.13 13.05
C LYS A 48 0.71 -22.15 11.59
N GLU A 49 -0.60 -22.21 11.35
CA GLU A 49 -1.21 -22.21 10.00
C GLU A 49 -1.28 -20.80 9.43
N ILE A 50 -1.37 -19.78 10.29
CA ILE A 50 -1.47 -18.37 9.92
C ILE A 50 -0.07 -17.76 9.67
N LYS A 51 0.97 -18.20 10.39
CA LYS A 51 2.33 -17.65 10.26
C LYS A 51 2.83 -17.56 8.82
N PRO A 52 2.62 -18.57 7.94
CA PRO A 52 3.01 -18.47 6.53
C PRO A 52 2.29 -17.37 5.73
N VAL A 53 1.06 -16.99 6.12
CA VAL A 53 0.33 -15.87 5.48
C VAL A 53 1.09 -14.57 5.64
N ARG A 54 1.68 -14.31 6.82
CA ARG A 54 2.46 -13.10 7.11
C ARG A 54 3.73 -13.00 6.27
N LYS A 55 4.26 -14.12 5.80
CA LYS A 55 5.36 -14.13 4.83
C LYS A 55 4.87 -13.76 3.43
N LYS A 56 3.68 -14.26 3.03
CA LYS A 56 3.11 -14.01 1.70
C LYS A 56 2.54 -12.60 1.54
N VAL A 57 2.03 -12.00 2.62
CA VAL A 57 1.39 -10.68 2.62
C VAL A 57 2.15 -9.75 3.56
N GLY A 58 3.03 -8.95 3.00
CA GLY A 58 3.72 -7.87 3.71
C GLY A 58 2.81 -6.65 3.84
N VAL A 59 2.77 -6.02 5.01
CA VAL A 59 1.95 -4.84 5.28
C VAL A 59 2.82 -3.70 5.75
N VAL A 60 2.82 -2.61 5.00
CA VAL A 60 3.35 -1.31 5.41
C VAL A 60 2.21 -0.57 6.08
N PHE A 61 2.23 -0.50 7.41
CA PHE A 61 1.24 0.26 8.18
C PHE A 61 1.51 1.76 8.13
N GLN A 62 0.53 2.55 8.52
CA GLN A 62 0.70 3.97 8.75
C GLN A 62 1.82 4.20 9.79
N PHE A 63 2.78 5.09 9.49
CA PHE A 63 3.98 5.33 10.30
C PHE A 63 4.82 4.06 10.57
N PRO A 64 5.29 3.36 9.53
CA PRO A 64 6.00 2.09 9.68
C PRO A 64 7.33 2.25 10.42
N GLU A 65 7.92 3.45 10.43
CA GLU A 65 9.12 3.81 11.17
C GLU A 65 9.01 3.59 12.69
N SER A 66 7.81 3.60 13.24
CA SER A 66 7.59 3.31 14.68
C SER A 66 7.78 1.85 15.05
N GLN A 67 8.00 0.97 14.08
CA GLN A 67 8.20 -0.47 14.27
C GLN A 67 9.68 -0.86 14.32
N LEU A 68 10.61 0.06 14.12
CA LEU A 68 12.04 -0.18 14.21
C LEU A 68 12.47 -0.36 15.67
N PHE A 69 13.34 -1.35 15.94
CA PHE A 69 13.70 -1.69 17.32
C PHE A 69 15.12 -2.27 17.49
N GLU A 70 15.80 -2.65 16.41
CA GLU A 70 17.12 -3.25 16.47
C GLU A 70 18.25 -2.21 16.68
N GLU A 71 19.44 -2.69 17.07
CA GLU A 71 20.61 -1.85 17.32
C GLU A 71 21.14 -1.17 16.05
N THR A 72 21.07 -1.85 14.90
CA THR A 72 21.51 -1.33 13.60
C THR A 72 20.45 -1.52 12.54
N VAL A 73 20.48 -0.63 11.53
CA VAL A 73 19.61 -0.69 10.35
C VAL A 73 19.67 -2.05 9.65
N LEU A 74 20.89 -2.58 9.44
CA LEU A 74 21.08 -3.87 8.78
C LEU A 74 20.43 -5.02 9.56
N LYS A 75 20.59 -5.02 10.91
CA LYS A 75 19.97 -6.02 11.77
C LYS A 75 18.45 -5.93 11.76
N ASP A 76 17.90 -4.71 11.77
CA ASP A 76 16.45 -4.49 11.76
C ASP A 76 15.82 -5.08 10.50
N VAL A 77 16.39 -4.79 9.33
CA VAL A 77 15.92 -5.34 8.05
C VAL A 77 16.15 -6.86 7.95
N ALA A 78 17.23 -7.39 8.49
CA ALA A 78 17.53 -8.82 8.49
C ALA A 78 16.68 -9.64 9.48
N PHE A 79 16.04 -8.99 10.46
CA PHE A 79 15.28 -9.66 11.52
C PHE A 79 14.14 -10.53 10.98
N GLY A 80 13.35 -10.00 10.05
CA GLY A 80 12.24 -10.74 9.45
C GLY A 80 12.68 -12.05 8.81
N PRO A 81 13.60 -12.03 7.84
CA PRO A 81 14.15 -13.23 7.21
C PRO A 81 14.72 -14.26 8.23
N GLN A 82 15.45 -13.81 9.25
CA GLN A 82 15.98 -14.69 10.29
C GLN A 82 14.86 -15.38 11.09
N ASN A 83 13.78 -14.68 11.42
CA ASN A 83 12.61 -15.25 12.10
C ASN A 83 11.90 -16.34 11.30
N PHE A 84 12.09 -16.34 9.98
CA PHE A 84 11.61 -17.40 9.07
C PHE A 84 12.67 -18.45 8.75
N GLY A 85 13.77 -18.49 9.52
CA GLY A 85 14.78 -19.54 9.46
C GLY A 85 15.86 -19.33 8.40
N ILE A 86 15.99 -18.13 7.82
CA ILE A 86 17.11 -17.82 6.93
C ILE A 86 18.37 -17.58 7.78
N PRO A 87 19.50 -18.25 7.46
CA PRO A 87 20.75 -18.03 8.18
C PRO A 87 21.18 -16.57 8.17
N LYS A 88 21.82 -16.10 9.28
CA LYS A 88 22.19 -14.72 9.49
C LYS A 88 22.90 -14.07 8.30
N GLU A 89 23.97 -14.66 7.81
CA GLU A 89 24.74 -14.13 6.68
C GLU A 89 23.91 -13.94 5.41
N LYS A 90 22.98 -14.86 5.14
CA LYS A 90 22.08 -14.77 4.00
C LYS A 90 21.01 -13.71 4.23
N ALA A 91 20.48 -13.59 5.44
CA ALA A 91 19.51 -12.56 5.82
C ALA A 91 20.09 -11.16 5.72
N GLU A 92 21.35 -10.96 6.14
CA GLU A 92 22.07 -9.68 6.02
C GLU A 92 22.32 -9.31 4.55
N LYS A 93 22.63 -10.27 3.68
CA LYS A 93 22.73 -10.01 2.23
C LYS A 93 21.40 -9.57 1.63
N ILE A 94 20.31 -10.27 1.96
CA ILE A 94 18.96 -9.86 1.54
C ILE A 94 18.65 -8.45 2.06
N ALA A 95 18.97 -8.16 3.32
CA ALA A 95 18.77 -6.86 3.92
C ALA A 95 19.49 -5.74 3.16
N ALA A 96 20.78 -5.96 2.83
CA ALA A 96 21.60 -5.03 2.06
C ALA A 96 20.95 -4.71 0.69
N GLU A 97 20.54 -5.75 -0.05
CA GLU A 97 19.86 -5.59 -1.35
C GLU A 97 18.57 -4.77 -1.23
N LYS A 98 17.78 -4.96 -0.15
CA LYS A 98 16.53 -4.21 0.05
C LYS A 98 16.79 -2.78 0.52
N LEU A 99 17.84 -2.55 1.30
CA LEU A 99 18.26 -1.19 1.68
C LEU A 99 18.72 -0.38 0.47
N GLU A 100 19.48 -0.97 -0.44
CA GLU A 100 19.80 -0.36 -1.73
C GLU A 100 18.55 -0.07 -2.57
N MET A 101 17.63 -1.03 -2.66
CA MET A 101 16.36 -0.89 -3.41
C MET A 101 15.52 0.30 -2.93
N VAL A 102 15.48 0.55 -1.61
CA VAL A 102 14.76 1.70 -1.05
C VAL A 102 15.59 3.00 -1.08
N GLY A 103 16.82 2.97 -1.60
CA GLY A 103 17.69 4.14 -1.76
C GLY A 103 18.31 4.62 -0.46
N LEU A 104 18.65 3.71 0.47
CA LEU A 104 19.40 4.02 1.67
C LEU A 104 20.88 3.71 1.48
N ALA A 105 21.75 4.73 1.60
CA ALA A 105 23.18 4.59 1.44
C ALA A 105 23.79 3.66 2.52
N ASP A 106 24.86 2.96 2.14
CA ASP A 106 25.54 1.94 2.97
C ASP A 106 26.15 2.53 4.26
N GLU A 107 26.54 3.79 4.25
CA GLU A 107 27.04 4.50 5.44
C GLU A 107 26.06 4.53 6.64
N PHE A 108 24.77 4.23 6.38
CA PHE A 108 23.72 4.18 7.41
C PHE A 108 23.48 2.77 7.95
N TRP A 109 23.95 1.72 7.31
CA TRP A 109 23.55 0.34 7.63
C TRP A 109 23.97 -0.13 9.02
N GLU A 110 25.14 0.32 9.48
CA GLU A 110 25.67 0.00 10.81
C GLU A 110 25.25 1.02 11.88
N LYS A 111 24.54 2.08 11.50
CA LYS A 111 24.01 3.06 12.45
C LYS A 111 22.74 2.56 13.12
N SER A 112 22.43 3.12 14.28
CA SER A 112 21.13 2.91 14.90
C SER A 112 20.03 3.50 14.03
N PRO A 113 18.89 2.80 13.84
CA PRO A 113 17.74 3.37 13.15
C PRO A 113 17.29 4.72 13.71
N PHE A 114 17.46 4.93 15.02
CA PHE A 114 17.04 6.14 15.74
C PHE A 114 17.95 7.36 15.48
N GLU A 115 19.09 7.17 14.83
CA GLU A 115 19.96 8.27 14.37
C GLU A 115 19.58 8.79 12.98
N LEU A 116 18.62 8.16 12.31
CA LEU A 116 18.19 8.49 10.97
C LEU A 116 17.09 9.55 10.97
N SER A 117 16.95 10.28 9.86
CA SER A 117 15.76 11.12 9.62
C SER A 117 14.48 10.26 9.51
N GLY A 118 13.32 10.85 9.77
CA GLY A 118 12.05 10.14 9.67
C GLY A 118 11.81 9.48 8.30
N GLY A 119 12.21 10.15 7.22
CA GLY A 119 12.13 9.58 5.87
C GLY A 119 13.06 8.38 5.65
N GLN A 120 14.28 8.44 6.21
CA GLN A 120 15.21 7.31 6.18
C GLN A 120 14.71 6.14 7.03
N MET A 121 14.23 6.39 8.26
CA MET A 121 13.60 5.36 9.10
C MET A 121 12.44 4.66 8.38
N ARG A 122 11.58 5.43 7.68
CA ARG A 122 10.48 4.87 6.88
C ARG A 122 10.98 3.95 5.78
N ARG A 123 12.04 4.32 5.07
CA ARG A 123 12.69 3.47 4.04
C ARG A 123 13.24 2.18 4.66
N VAL A 124 13.86 2.24 5.83
CA VAL A 124 14.34 1.06 6.57
C VAL A 124 13.18 0.12 6.90
N ALA A 125 12.08 0.63 7.45
CA ALA A 125 10.91 -0.18 7.78
C ALA A 125 10.31 -0.87 6.53
N ILE A 126 10.24 -0.15 5.40
CA ILE A 126 9.78 -0.71 4.12
C ILE A 126 10.75 -1.80 3.64
N ALA A 127 12.08 -1.58 3.73
CA ALA A 127 13.08 -2.58 3.39
C ALA A 127 12.93 -3.86 4.22
N GLY A 128 12.63 -3.75 5.52
CA GLY A 128 12.36 -4.88 6.40
C GLY A 128 11.17 -5.74 5.96
N ILE A 129 10.11 -5.09 5.46
CA ILE A 129 8.95 -5.79 4.90
C ILE A 129 9.32 -6.46 3.55
N LEU A 130 10.02 -5.75 2.68
CA LEU A 130 10.47 -6.27 1.39
C LEU A 130 11.47 -7.42 1.53
N ALA A 131 12.27 -7.44 2.60
CA ALA A 131 13.23 -8.51 2.87
C ALA A 131 12.56 -9.87 3.13
N MET A 132 11.28 -9.87 3.47
CA MET A 132 10.47 -11.09 3.56
C MET A 132 10.07 -11.66 2.20
N GLU A 133 10.32 -10.93 1.11
CA GLU A 133 9.91 -11.28 -0.27
C GLU A 133 8.43 -11.67 -0.37
N PRO A 134 7.51 -10.79 0.07
CA PRO A 134 6.09 -11.09 0.08
C PRO A 134 5.56 -11.23 -1.37
N GLU A 135 4.53 -12.06 -1.58
CA GLU A 135 3.82 -12.15 -2.86
C GLU A 135 2.92 -10.94 -3.09
N VAL A 136 2.42 -10.34 -2.01
CA VAL A 136 1.56 -9.16 -2.01
C VAL A 136 2.09 -8.13 -1.02
N LEU A 137 2.27 -6.90 -1.47
CA LEU A 137 2.62 -5.76 -0.64
C LEU A 137 1.37 -4.91 -0.41
N VAL A 138 0.95 -4.80 0.83
CA VAL A 138 -0.17 -3.96 1.25
C VAL A 138 0.37 -2.66 1.84
N LEU A 139 -0.14 -1.54 1.38
CA LEU A 139 0.26 -0.19 1.77
C LEU A 139 -0.94 0.50 2.44
N ASP A 140 -0.90 0.67 3.76
CA ASP A 140 -1.96 1.35 4.52
C ASP A 140 -1.55 2.80 4.79
N GLU A 141 -2.12 3.74 4.01
CA GLU A 141 -1.81 5.18 4.07
C GLU A 141 -0.29 5.47 4.06
N PRO A 142 0.47 4.93 3.08
CA PRO A 142 1.93 4.86 3.16
C PRO A 142 2.63 6.22 3.10
N THR A 143 1.91 7.27 2.70
CA THR A 143 2.43 8.64 2.57
C THR A 143 1.91 9.59 3.64
N ALA A 144 1.19 9.08 4.63
CA ALA A 144 0.67 9.88 5.73
C ALA A 144 1.81 10.61 6.48
N GLY A 145 1.61 11.90 6.74
CA GLY A 145 2.58 12.74 7.45
C GLY A 145 3.81 13.18 6.65
N LEU A 146 3.92 12.80 5.37
CA LEU A 146 5.00 13.25 4.49
C LEU A 146 4.69 14.60 3.86
N ASP A 147 5.75 15.41 3.66
CA ASP A 147 5.67 16.59 2.82
C ASP A 147 5.42 16.21 1.33
N PRO A 148 4.98 17.15 0.47
CA PRO A 148 4.63 16.85 -0.92
C PRO A 148 5.75 16.20 -1.74
N LYS A 149 7.01 16.57 -1.50
CA LYS A 149 8.16 16.02 -2.23
C LYS A 149 8.44 14.59 -1.80
N ALA A 150 8.53 14.36 -0.50
CA ALA A 150 8.75 13.03 0.07
C ALA A 150 7.61 12.06 -0.29
N ARG A 151 6.36 12.56 -0.37
CA ARG A 151 5.23 11.77 -0.85
C ARG A 151 5.43 11.28 -2.28
N ILE A 152 5.82 12.17 -3.21
CA ILE A 152 6.06 11.80 -4.62
C ILE A 152 7.18 10.75 -4.70
N GLU A 153 8.31 10.97 -4.01
CA GLU A 153 9.42 10.03 -3.98
C GLU A 153 8.99 8.65 -3.44
N MET A 154 8.17 8.62 -2.41
CA MET A 154 7.66 7.39 -1.83
C MET A 154 6.72 6.64 -2.77
N MET A 155 5.81 7.34 -3.45
CA MET A 155 4.91 6.72 -4.43
C MET A 155 5.68 6.20 -5.65
N GLN A 156 6.71 6.92 -6.11
CA GLN A 156 7.62 6.45 -7.17
C GLN A 156 8.38 5.18 -6.76
N LEU A 157 8.80 5.08 -5.49
CA LEU A 157 9.40 3.85 -4.95
C LEU A 157 8.41 2.68 -5.06
N PHE A 158 7.17 2.83 -4.61
CA PHE A 158 6.17 1.79 -4.70
C PHE A 158 5.80 1.43 -6.15
N GLU A 159 5.79 2.40 -7.04
CA GLU A 159 5.61 2.16 -8.47
C GLU A 159 6.76 1.32 -9.05
N SER A 160 8.01 1.63 -8.69
CA SER A 160 9.17 0.85 -9.13
C SER A 160 9.13 -0.60 -8.63
N ILE A 161 8.71 -0.80 -7.37
CA ILE A 161 8.49 -2.11 -6.77
C ILE A 161 7.39 -2.87 -7.54
N HIS A 162 6.28 -2.19 -7.87
CA HIS A 162 5.21 -2.79 -8.67
C HIS A 162 5.70 -3.18 -10.07
N LYS A 163 6.43 -2.29 -10.76
CA LYS A 163 6.99 -2.54 -12.09
C LYS A 163 7.98 -3.71 -12.11
N SER A 164 8.60 -4.05 -10.99
CA SER A 164 9.42 -5.26 -10.86
C SER A 164 8.61 -6.57 -10.74
N GLY A 165 7.26 -6.48 -10.81
CA GLY A 165 6.35 -7.63 -10.79
C GLY A 165 5.63 -7.86 -9.46
N GLN A 166 5.81 -6.98 -8.47
CA GLN A 166 5.16 -7.07 -7.17
C GLN A 166 3.66 -6.77 -7.27
N THR A 167 2.83 -7.59 -6.64
CA THR A 167 1.41 -7.26 -6.44
C THR A 167 1.29 -6.24 -5.33
N VAL A 168 0.58 -5.13 -5.58
CA VAL A 168 0.39 -4.04 -4.61
C VAL A 168 -1.08 -3.83 -4.32
N VAL A 169 -1.40 -3.65 -3.03
CA VAL A 169 -2.71 -3.19 -2.56
C VAL A 169 -2.50 -1.87 -1.82
N LEU A 170 -3.00 -0.79 -2.37
CA LEU A 170 -2.92 0.55 -1.78
C LEU A 170 -4.23 0.89 -1.08
N VAL A 171 -4.16 1.22 0.20
CA VAL A 171 -5.24 1.86 0.94
C VAL A 171 -4.88 3.32 1.11
N THR A 172 -5.72 4.21 0.59
CA THR A 172 -5.52 5.65 0.69
C THR A 172 -6.83 6.41 0.55
N HIS A 173 -6.84 7.63 1.09
CA HIS A 173 -7.89 8.62 0.86
C HIS A 173 -7.48 9.66 -0.19
N LEU A 174 -6.31 9.53 -0.79
CA LEU A 174 -5.77 10.45 -1.80
C LEU A 174 -6.13 9.95 -3.20
N MET A 175 -7.22 10.47 -3.76
CA MET A 175 -7.76 10.00 -5.04
C MET A 175 -6.83 10.28 -6.23
N ASP A 176 -5.97 11.30 -6.14
CA ASP A 176 -4.93 11.54 -7.15
C ASP A 176 -3.95 10.35 -7.23
N ASP A 177 -3.53 9.78 -6.08
CA ASP A 177 -2.66 8.59 -6.07
C ASP A 177 -3.35 7.37 -6.66
N VAL A 178 -4.64 7.22 -6.40
CA VAL A 178 -5.44 6.12 -6.99
C VAL A 178 -5.51 6.27 -8.52
N ALA A 179 -5.75 7.49 -9.01
CA ALA A 179 -5.82 7.77 -10.44
C ALA A 179 -4.48 7.53 -11.15
N ASP A 180 -3.36 7.94 -10.52
CA ASP A 180 -2.04 7.89 -11.11
C ASP A 180 -1.42 6.47 -11.11
N TYR A 181 -1.71 5.65 -10.09
CA TYR A 181 -0.98 4.40 -9.86
C TYR A 181 -1.83 3.12 -9.93
N ALA A 182 -3.13 3.17 -9.64
CA ALA A 182 -3.93 1.97 -9.56
C ALA A 182 -4.40 1.44 -10.94
N ASN A 183 -4.39 0.12 -11.09
CA ASN A 183 -5.01 -0.56 -12.23
C ASN A 183 -6.49 -0.88 -11.98
N TYR A 184 -6.86 -1.05 -10.70
CA TYR A 184 -8.19 -1.44 -10.28
C TYR A 184 -8.54 -0.83 -8.92
N VAL A 185 -9.79 -0.50 -8.70
CA VAL A 185 -10.28 0.14 -7.48
C VAL A 185 -11.43 -0.67 -6.90
N TYR A 186 -11.41 -0.87 -5.59
CA TYR A 186 -12.55 -1.33 -4.80
C TYR A 186 -12.98 -0.23 -3.86
N LEU A 187 -14.26 0.09 -3.87
CA LEU A 187 -14.88 1.05 -2.96
C LEU A 187 -15.60 0.30 -1.85
N LEU A 188 -15.18 0.57 -0.62
CA LEU A 188 -15.68 -0.09 0.59
C LEU A 188 -16.53 0.87 1.42
N GLU A 189 -17.73 0.43 1.80
CA GLU A 189 -18.60 1.12 2.75
C GLU A 189 -19.21 0.12 3.72
N LYS A 190 -19.12 0.41 5.04
CA LYS A 190 -19.71 -0.43 6.11
C LYS A 190 -19.40 -1.93 5.99
N GLY A 191 -18.18 -2.26 5.54
CA GLY A 191 -17.72 -3.64 5.37
C GLY A 191 -18.13 -4.31 4.04
N TYR A 192 -18.84 -3.61 3.16
CA TYR A 192 -19.27 -4.11 1.86
C TYR A 192 -18.53 -3.41 0.72
N ILE A 193 -18.26 -4.15 -0.36
CA ILE A 193 -17.80 -3.55 -1.62
C ILE A 193 -19.04 -3.04 -2.35
N ILE A 194 -19.15 -1.70 -2.50
CA ILE A 194 -20.31 -1.05 -3.13
C ILE A 194 -20.05 -0.64 -4.57
N SER A 195 -18.78 -0.56 -4.98
CA SER A 195 -18.39 -0.32 -6.37
C SER A 195 -16.98 -0.87 -6.62
N CYS A 196 -16.69 -1.25 -7.87
CA CYS A 196 -15.36 -1.64 -8.30
C CYS A 196 -15.20 -1.45 -9.82
N GLY A 197 -13.97 -1.19 -10.27
CA GLY A 197 -13.66 -1.00 -11.68
C GLY A 197 -12.26 -0.46 -11.88
N THR A 198 -11.96 0.00 -13.10
CA THR A 198 -10.75 0.78 -13.33
C THR A 198 -10.91 2.17 -12.68
N PRO A 199 -9.81 2.87 -12.32
CA PRO A 199 -9.91 4.25 -11.83
C PRO A 199 -10.76 5.13 -12.76
N SER A 200 -10.57 4.95 -14.07
CA SER A 200 -11.30 5.70 -15.08
C SER A 200 -12.81 5.40 -15.11
N ASP A 201 -13.26 4.23 -14.67
CA ASP A 201 -14.68 3.92 -14.57
C ASP A 201 -15.26 4.45 -13.26
N VAL A 202 -14.57 4.20 -12.14
CA VAL A 202 -15.04 4.58 -10.80
C VAL A 202 -15.14 6.10 -10.65
N PHE A 203 -14.18 6.86 -11.17
CA PHE A 203 -14.15 8.32 -11.02
C PHE A 203 -15.06 9.09 -11.98
N GLN A 204 -15.74 8.42 -12.93
CA GLN A 204 -16.85 9.02 -13.70
C GLN A 204 -18.09 9.25 -12.83
N GLU A 205 -18.29 8.44 -11.81
CA GLU A 205 -19.47 8.47 -10.94
C GLU A 205 -19.35 9.54 -9.84
N VAL A 206 -19.08 10.79 -10.23
CA VAL A 206 -18.75 11.91 -9.32
C VAL A 206 -19.81 12.11 -8.25
N ASP A 207 -21.09 12.14 -8.62
CA ASP A 207 -22.18 12.39 -7.69
C ASP A 207 -22.42 11.19 -6.76
N PHE A 208 -22.23 9.97 -7.26
CA PHE A 208 -22.25 8.75 -6.44
C PHE A 208 -21.12 8.78 -5.40
N LEU A 209 -19.90 9.09 -5.78
CA LEU A 209 -18.76 9.17 -4.86
C LEU A 209 -18.99 10.25 -3.79
N LYS A 210 -19.50 11.43 -4.16
CA LYS A 210 -19.85 12.50 -3.22
C LYS A 210 -20.94 12.08 -2.24
N ALA A 211 -21.95 11.35 -2.71
CA ALA A 211 -23.03 10.83 -1.85
C ALA A 211 -22.53 9.83 -0.80
N HIS A 212 -21.38 9.17 -1.08
CA HIS A 212 -20.70 8.24 -0.16
C HIS A 212 -19.51 8.90 0.59
N GLU A 213 -19.50 10.23 0.70
CA GLU A 213 -18.46 11.01 1.41
C GLU A 213 -17.04 10.81 0.87
N LEU A 214 -16.93 10.48 -0.41
CA LEU A 214 -15.65 10.28 -1.08
C LEU A 214 -15.31 11.45 -2.01
N GLY A 215 -14.02 11.77 -2.03
CA GLY A 215 -13.46 12.69 -3.02
C GLY A 215 -13.31 12.04 -4.39
N VAL A 216 -13.00 12.88 -5.37
CA VAL A 216 -12.54 12.49 -6.69
C VAL A 216 -11.16 13.11 -6.96
N PRO A 217 -10.38 12.64 -7.94
CA PRO A 217 -9.14 13.27 -8.35
C PRO A 217 -9.35 14.75 -8.67
N LYS A 218 -8.35 15.59 -8.41
CA LYS A 218 -8.42 17.04 -8.65
C LYS A 218 -8.75 17.37 -10.10
N ALA A 219 -8.17 16.63 -11.05
CA ALA A 219 -8.47 16.78 -12.47
C ALA A 219 -9.95 16.52 -12.77
N THR A 220 -10.50 15.43 -12.23
CA THR A 220 -11.91 15.08 -12.37
C THR A 220 -12.82 16.13 -11.74
N HIS A 221 -12.47 16.60 -10.54
CA HIS A 221 -13.24 17.64 -9.86
C HIS A 221 -13.30 18.93 -10.69
N PHE A 222 -12.15 19.37 -11.20
CA PHE A 222 -12.06 20.57 -12.03
C PHE A 222 -12.85 20.42 -13.33
N ALA A 223 -12.73 19.29 -14.03
CA ALA A 223 -13.48 19.02 -15.24
C ALA A 223 -14.99 18.94 -15.02
N ASP A 224 -15.45 18.30 -13.96
CA ASP A 224 -16.87 18.26 -13.54
C ASP A 224 -17.43 19.67 -13.31
N GLN A 225 -16.66 20.54 -12.63
CA GLN A 225 -17.06 21.94 -12.45
C GLN A 225 -17.16 22.70 -13.76
N LEU A 226 -16.18 22.59 -14.65
CA LEU A 226 -16.22 23.22 -15.98
C LEU A 226 -17.42 22.75 -16.81
N GLN A 227 -17.68 21.45 -16.81
CA GLN A 227 -18.83 20.87 -17.54
C GLN A 227 -20.17 21.41 -16.99
N LYS A 228 -20.31 21.56 -15.67
CA LYS A 228 -21.52 22.11 -15.03
C LYS A 228 -21.74 23.58 -15.35
N THR A 229 -20.71 24.35 -15.71
CA THR A 229 -20.88 25.75 -16.19
C THR A 229 -21.32 25.83 -17.66
N GLY A 230 -21.33 24.72 -18.40
CA GLY A 230 -21.60 24.68 -19.83
C GLY A 230 -20.45 25.18 -20.70
N ALA A 231 -19.27 25.47 -20.12
CA ALA A 231 -18.11 25.99 -20.86
C ALA A 231 -17.45 24.92 -21.73
N VAL A 232 -17.44 23.68 -21.27
CA VAL A 232 -16.82 22.53 -21.95
C VAL A 232 -17.68 21.29 -21.73
N THR A 233 -17.67 20.40 -22.72
CA THR A 233 -18.25 19.06 -22.60
C THR A 233 -17.15 18.03 -22.76
N PHE A 234 -17.03 17.13 -21.80
CA PHE A 234 -16.10 15.99 -21.86
C PHE A 234 -16.88 14.74 -22.24
N GLU A 235 -16.38 13.96 -23.19
CA GLU A 235 -16.90 12.63 -23.48
C GLU A 235 -16.66 11.69 -22.27
N LYS A 236 -15.48 11.81 -21.64
CA LYS A 236 -15.10 11.14 -20.42
C LYS A 236 -14.32 12.13 -19.56
N LEU A 237 -14.67 12.24 -18.26
CA LEU A 237 -13.96 13.14 -17.36
C LEU A 237 -12.51 12.68 -17.19
N PRO A 238 -11.50 13.59 -17.34
CA PRO A 238 -10.11 13.26 -17.06
C PRO A 238 -9.91 12.92 -15.59
N ILE A 239 -9.11 11.89 -15.31
CA ILE A 239 -8.83 11.48 -13.94
C ILE A 239 -7.42 11.86 -13.49
N THR A 240 -6.52 12.13 -14.44
CA THR A 240 -5.16 12.60 -14.17
C THR A 240 -4.94 14.02 -14.69
N ARG A 241 -3.92 14.69 -14.15
CA ARG A 241 -3.52 16.01 -14.64
C ARG A 241 -3.07 15.96 -16.11
N ALA A 242 -2.43 14.89 -16.53
CA ALA A 242 -1.98 14.72 -17.92
C ALA A 242 -3.17 14.68 -18.89
N GLU A 243 -4.22 13.93 -18.53
CA GLU A 243 -5.46 13.86 -19.34
C GLU A 243 -6.22 15.18 -19.39
N LEU A 244 -6.11 16.03 -18.37
CA LEU A 244 -6.81 17.32 -18.32
C LEU A 244 -6.18 18.37 -19.28
N VAL A 245 -4.90 18.23 -19.61
CA VAL A 245 -4.13 19.23 -20.39
C VAL A 245 -4.03 18.83 -21.88
N THR A 246 -4.41 17.60 -22.22
CA THR A 246 -4.50 17.11 -23.61
C THR A 246 -5.86 17.42 -24.22
#